data_dfbc29cc141f61001ea89a2a75833b09
#
_entry.id   dfbc29cc141f61001ea89a2a75833b09
#
_cell.length_a   1.000
_cell.length_b   1.000
_cell.length_c   1.000
_cell.angle_alpha   90.00
_cell.angle_beta   90.00
_cell.angle_gamma   90.00
#
_symmetry.space_group_name_H-M   'P 1'
#
loop_
_entity.id
_entity.type
_entity.pdbx_description
1 polymer ?
#
loop_
_entity_poly.entity_id
_entity_poly.type
_entity_poly.pdbx_seq_one_letter_code
_entity_poly.pdbx_strand_id
1 'polypeptide(L)'
;MSESRLMDTLTRLEQIIAARCSASPDSSYVAKLNAAGLPKIAQKLGEEATEAVIAALSGSRQELVGESADVLFHLLVLLGAKDIPLADVLAELDRREGVSGLDEKASRSE
;
A
#
# COMPACT_ATOMS: atom_id res chain seq x y z
N MET A 1 -2.61 -8.66 18.38
CA MET A 1 -3.63 -7.94 17.56
C MET A 1 -4.45 -8.96 16.79
N SER A 2 -5.74 -8.86 16.84
CA SER A 2 -6.60 -9.76 16.09
C SER A 2 -6.64 -9.40 14.62
N GLU A 3 -6.97 -10.36 13.77
CA GLU A 3 -7.15 -10.13 12.34
C GLU A 3 -8.20 -9.07 12.06
N SER A 4 -9.29 -9.08 12.84
CA SER A 4 -10.35 -8.09 12.73
C SER A 4 -9.84 -6.68 12.95
N ARG A 5 -8.95 -6.48 13.92
CA ARG A 5 -8.39 -5.17 14.23
C ARG A 5 -7.46 -4.69 13.12
N LEU A 6 -6.66 -5.59 12.54
CA LEU A 6 -5.79 -5.27 11.42
C LEU A 6 -6.59 -4.83 10.20
N MET A 7 -7.65 -5.57 9.88
CA MET A 7 -8.55 -5.24 8.79
C MET A 7 -9.19 -3.88 9.00
N ASP A 8 -9.62 -3.59 10.25
CA ASP A 8 -10.24 -2.31 10.56
C ASP A 8 -9.28 -1.14 10.33
N THR A 9 -8.01 -1.29 10.72
CA THR A 9 -7.01 -0.25 10.52
C THR A 9 -6.81 0.06 9.04
N LEU A 10 -6.60 -0.96 8.23
CA LEU A 10 -6.41 -0.79 6.79
C LEU A 10 -7.66 -0.26 6.10
N THR A 11 -8.83 -0.74 6.50
CA THR A 11 -10.10 -0.29 5.93
C THR A 11 -10.33 1.19 6.25
N ARG A 12 -10.06 1.61 7.49
CA ARG A 12 -10.18 3.02 7.85
C ARG A 12 -9.22 3.89 7.05
N LEU A 13 -7.99 3.42 6.85
CA LEU A 13 -7.01 4.15 6.07
C LEU A 13 -7.48 4.30 4.63
N GLU A 14 -8.00 3.23 4.04
CA GLU A 14 -8.55 3.27 2.68
C GLU A 14 -9.66 4.32 2.58
N GLN A 15 -10.56 4.35 3.56
CA GLN A 15 -11.66 5.30 3.59
C GLN A 15 -11.17 6.74 3.73
N ILE A 16 -10.16 6.97 4.57
CA ILE A 16 -9.58 8.29 4.76
C ILE A 16 -8.94 8.76 3.45
N ILE A 17 -8.20 7.89 2.78
CA ILE A 17 -7.56 8.21 1.50
C ILE A 17 -8.62 8.58 0.47
N ALA A 18 -9.68 7.79 0.36
CA ALA A 18 -10.78 8.07 -0.59
C ALA A 18 -11.44 9.41 -0.30
N ALA A 19 -11.64 9.73 0.98
CA ALA A 19 -12.26 11.00 1.36
C ALA A 19 -11.38 12.20 1.06
N ARG A 20 -10.06 12.03 1.12
CA ARG A 20 -9.12 13.14 0.96
C ARG A 20 -8.64 13.37 -0.47
N CYS A 21 -8.88 12.44 -1.38
CA CYS A 21 -8.37 12.58 -2.75
C CYS A 21 -8.98 13.79 -3.47
N SER A 22 -10.15 14.24 -3.07
CA SER A 22 -10.82 15.42 -3.64
C SER A 22 -10.65 16.68 -2.79
N ALA A 23 -9.86 16.62 -1.70
CA ALA A 23 -9.60 17.79 -0.87
C ALA A 23 -8.62 18.74 -1.59
N SER A 24 -8.38 19.91 -0.97
CA SER A 24 -7.41 20.86 -1.50
C SER A 24 -5.98 20.26 -1.42
N PRO A 25 -5.20 20.32 -2.51
CA PRO A 25 -3.80 19.88 -2.47
C PRO A 25 -2.95 20.62 -1.42
N ASP A 26 -3.34 21.82 -1.06
CA ASP A 26 -2.62 22.58 -0.04
C ASP A 26 -2.85 22.04 1.37
N SER A 27 -3.95 21.32 1.60
CA SER A 27 -4.31 20.84 2.94
C SER A 27 -4.20 19.32 3.09
N SER A 28 -3.90 18.59 2.03
CA SER A 28 -3.87 17.13 2.07
C SER A 28 -2.78 16.57 1.17
N TYR A 29 -1.92 15.73 1.75
CA TYR A 29 -0.90 15.02 0.99
C TYR A 29 -1.52 14.07 -0.04
N VAL A 30 -2.62 13.39 0.31
CA VAL A 30 -3.33 12.51 -0.61
C VAL A 30 -3.85 13.30 -1.82
N ALA A 31 -4.47 14.45 -1.57
CA ALA A 31 -4.97 15.31 -2.64
C ALA A 31 -3.82 15.81 -3.51
N LYS A 32 -2.68 16.13 -2.91
CA LYS A 32 -1.50 16.58 -3.64
C LYS A 32 -0.98 15.50 -4.57
N LEU A 33 -0.87 14.26 -4.08
CA LEU A 33 -0.45 13.13 -4.90
C LEU A 33 -1.45 12.86 -6.01
N ASN A 34 -2.74 12.91 -5.70
CA ASN A 34 -3.79 12.65 -6.69
C ASN A 34 -3.72 13.70 -7.81
N ALA A 35 -3.52 14.96 -7.45
CA ALA A 35 -3.40 16.05 -8.42
C ALA A 35 -2.14 15.91 -9.30
N ALA A 36 -1.07 15.37 -8.74
CA ALA A 36 0.18 15.16 -9.48
C ALA A 36 0.07 14.02 -10.51
N GLY A 37 -0.86 13.10 -10.31
CA GLY A 37 -1.15 12.05 -11.28
C GLY A 37 -0.52 10.70 -10.97
N LEU A 38 -0.98 9.69 -11.69
CA LEU A 38 -0.59 8.30 -11.47
C LEU A 38 0.91 8.04 -11.53
N PRO A 39 1.66 8.59 -12.50
CA PRO A 39 3.11 8.34 -12.52
C PRO A 39 3.81 8.78 -11.24
N LYS A 40 3.39 9.90 -10.66
CA LYS A 40 3.98 10.40 -9.41
C LYS A 40 3.61 9.49 -8.23
N ILE A 41 2.38 9.04 -8.19
CA ILE A 41 1.92 8.11 -7.15
C ILE A 41 2.75 6.82 -7.20
N ALA A 42 2.93 6.27 -8.41
CA ALA A 42 3.71 5.06 -8.60
C ALA A 42 5.18 5.27 -8.22
N GLN A 43 5.75 6.41 -8.57
CA GLN A 43 7.12 6.76 -8.22
C GLN A 43 7.30 6.79 -6.70
N LYS A 44 6.35 7.39 -5.98
CA LYS A 44 6.44 7.50 -4.53
C LYS A 44 6.39 6.11 -3.87
N LEU A 45 5.55 5.22 -4.36
CA LEU A 45 5.52 3.86 -3.83
C LEU A 45 6.87 3.18 -4.03
N GLY A 46 7.47 3.32 -5.20
CA GLY A 46 8.79 2.74 -5.48
C GLY A 46 9.86 3.29 -4.56
N GLU A 47 9.85 4.60 -4.31
CA GLU A 47 10.81 5.24 -3.40
C GLU A 47 10.66 4.71 -1.97
N GLU A 48 9.43 4.61 -1.47
CA GLU A 48 9.19 4.13 -0.11
C GLU A 48 9.56 2.66 0.04
N ALA A 49 9.31 1.84 -0.99
CA ALA A 49 9.71 0.45 -0.97
C ALA A 49 11.23 0.31 -0.90
N THR A 50 11.96 1.14 -1.66
CA THR A 50 13.42 1.14 -1.63
C THR A 50 13.92 1.57 -0.26
N GLU A 51 13.33 2.58 0.35
CA GLU A 51 13.70 3.03 1.69
C GLU A 51 13.44 1.96 2.74
N ALA A 52 12.36 1.18 2.60
CA ALA A 52 12.09 0.05 3.49
C ALA A 52 13.19 -1.02 3.37
N VAL A 53 13.64 -1.30 2.16
CA VAL A 53 14.74 -2.25 1.93
C VAL A 53 16.02 -1.75 2.61
N ILE A 54 16.35 -0.47 2.44
CA ILE A 54 17.54 0.12 3.06
C ILE A 54 17.43 0.07 4.58
N ALA A 55 16.26 0.41 5.13
CA ALA A 55 16.03 0.35 6.57
C ALA A 55 16.20 -1.06 7.13
N ALA A 56 15.77 -2.07 6.37
CA ALA A 56 15.90 -3.47 6.78
C ALA A 56 17.37 -3.91 6.84
N LEU A 57 18.18 -3.40 5.91
CA LEU A 57 19.58 -3.83 5.79
C LEU A 57 20.53 -3.04 6.68
N SER A 58 20.27 -1.76 6.93
CA SER A 58 21.22 -0.88 7.61
C SER A 58 20.60 0.10 8.60
N GLY A 59 19.27 0.09 8.74
CA GLY A 59 18.60 0.99 9.67
C GLY A 59 18.20 0.31 10.96
N SER A 60 17.50 1.05 11.80
CA SER A 60 16.98 0.54 13.06
C SER A 60 15.63 -0.16 12.83
N ARG A 61 15.20 -0.89 13.87
CA ARG A 61 13.86 -1.50 13.88
C ARG A 61 12.79 -0.43 13.70
N GLN A 62 12.94 0.71 14.38
CA GLN A 62 11.98 1.82 14.32
C GLN A 62 11.88 2.40 12.90
N GLU A 63 13.02 2.55 12.23
CA GLU A 63 13.03 3.04 10.86
C GLU A 63 12.32 2.08 9.91
N LEU A 64 12.54 0.77 10.06
CA LEU A 64 11.86 -0.22 9.23
C LEU A 64 10.35 -0.19 9.45
N VAL A 65 9.90 -0.06 10.70
CA VAL A 65 8.47 0.05 11.00
C VAL A 65 7.88 1.28 10.30
N GLY A 66 8.55 2.42 10.39
CA GLY A 66 8.08 3.65 9.75
C GLY A 66 8.02 3.54 8.24
N GLU A 67 9.08 3.01 7.61
CA GLU A 67 9.11 2.86 6.16
C GLU A 67 8.09 1.84 5.68
N SER A 68 7.84 0.77 6.46
CA SER A 68 6.81 -0.21 6.11
C SER A 68 5.42 0.41 6.14
N ALA A 69 5.15 1.28 7.11
CA ALA A 69 3.88 2.02 7.18
C ALA A 69 3.72 2.92 5.95
N ASP A 70 4.80 3.58 5.53
CA ASP A 70 4.79 4.44 4.34
C ASP A 70 4.51 3.63 3.07
N VAL A 71 5.06 2.42 2.97
CA VAL A 71 4.79 1.54 1.82
C VAL A 71 3.30 1.19 1.76
N LEU A 72 2.71 0.79 2.89
CA LEU A 72 1.28 0.45 2.93
C LEU A 72 0.42 1.66 2.58
N PHE A 73 0.77 2.84 3.10
CA PHE A 73 0.03 4.06 2.80
C PHE A 73 0.05 4.36 1.31
N HIS A 74 1.23 4.40 0.70
CA HIS A 74 1.35 4.73 -0.72
C HIS A 74 0.75 3.66 -1.63
N LEU A 75 0.78 2.39 -1.20
CA LEU A 75 0.11 1.32 -1.93
C LEU A 75 -1.40 1.57 -1.97
N LEU A 76 -2.00 1.95 -0.85
CA LEU A 76 -3.43 2.25 -0.81
C LEU A 76 -3.79 3.47 -1.65
N VAL A 77 -2.92 4.48 -1.70
CA VAL A 77 -3.14 5.64 -2.59
C VAL A 77 -3.13 5.20 -4.04
N LEU A 78 -2.18 4.35 -4.43
CA LEU A 78 -2.08 3.83 -5.79
C LEU A 78 -3.33 3.02 -6.17
N LEU A 79 -3.74 2.11 -5.30
CA LEU A 79 -4.93 1.30 -5.54
C LEU A 79 -6.17 2.17 -5.70
N GLY A 80 -6.31 3.20 -4.84
CA GLY A 80 -7.42 4.14 -4.94
C GLY A 80 -7.43 4.89 -6.27
N ALA A 81 -6.25 5.29 -6.76
CA ALA A 81 -6.13 5.98 -8.03
C ALA A 81 -6.53 5.09 -9.21
N LYS A 82 -6.44 3.78 -9.05
CA LYS A 82 -6.83 2.80 -10.08
C LYS A 82 -8.22 2.22 -9.83
N ASP A 83 -8.94 2.73 -8.84
CA ASP A 83 -10.27 2.25 -8.46
C ASP A 83 -10.29 0.77 -8.09
N ILE A 84 -9.22 0.30 -7.44
CA ILE A 84 -9.12 -1.08 -6.98
C ILE A 84 -9.34 -1.11 -5.47
N PRO A 85 -10.41 -1.76 -4.99
CA PRO A 85 -10.64 -1.86 -3.54
C PRO A 85 -9.58 -2.73 -2.86
N LEU A 86 -9.23 -2.36 -1.63
CA LEU A 86 -8.33 -3.19 -0.82
C LEU A 86 -8.86 -4.62 -0.71
N ALA A 87 -10.17 -4.78 -0.63
CA ALA A 87 -10.80 -6.11 -0.53
C ALA A 87 -10.37 -7.04 -1.67
N ASP A 88 -10.13 -6.51 -2.86
CA ASP A 88 -9.70 -7.33 -3.99
C ASP A 88 -8.29 -7.89 -3.77
N VAL A 89 -7.41 -7.07 -3.20
CA VAL A 89 -6.04 -7.52 -2.87
C VAL A 89 -6.07 -8.58 -1.78
N LEU A 90 -6.90 -8.37 -0.76
CA LEU A 90 -7.06 -9.33 0.34
C LEU A 90 -7.63 -10.65 -0.18
N ALA A 91 -8.60 -10.59 -1.09
CA ALA A 91 -9.16 -11.79 -1.71
C ALA A 91 -8.10 -12.58 -2.49
N GLU A 92 -7.20 -11.88 -3.17
CA GLU A 92 -6.10 -12.53 -3.87
C GLU A 92 -5.14 -13.22 -2.91
N LEU A 93 -4.85 -12.57 -1.78
CA LEU A 93 -4.01 -13.18 -0.74
C LEU A 93 -4.68 -14.42 -0.15
N ASP A 94 -5.98 -14.35 0.11
CA ASP A 94 -6.75 -15.49 0.60
C ASP A 94 -6.71 -16.65 -0.39
N ARG A 95 -6.82 -16.35 -1.68
CA ARG A 95 -6.74 -17.37 -2.72
C ARG A 95 -5.40 -18.09 -2.71
N ARG A 96 -4.32 -17.38 -2.41
CA ARG A 96 -2.97 -17.97 -2.36
C ARG A 96 -2.72 -18.76 -1.08
N GLU A 97 -3.56 -18.64 -0.10
CA GLU A 97 -3.39 -19.33 1.17
C GLU A 97 -3.40 -20.84 0.94
N GLY A 98 -2.39 -21.53 1.45
CA GLY A 98 -2.23 -22.97 1.26
C GLY A 98 -1.55 -23.38 -0.05
N VAL A 99 -1.25 -22.41 -0.95
CA VAL A 99 -0.53 -22.68 -2.21
C VAL A 99 0.92 -22.23 -2.03
N SER A 100 1.88 -23.06 -2.45
CA SER A 100 3.28 -22.69 -2.33
C SER A 100 3.62 -21.53 -3.25
N GLY A 101 4.61 -20.72 -2.86
CA GLY A 101 5.06 -19.60 -3.68
C GLY A 101 5.54 -20.02 -5.05
N LEU A 102 6.19 -21.17 -5.15
CA LEU A 102 6.67 -21.71 -6.41
C LEU A 102 5.51 -22.13 -7.31
N ASP A 103 4.50 -22.77 -6.75
CA ASP A 103 3.31 -23.19 -7.51
C ASP A 103 2.55 -21.98 -8.02
N GLU A 104 2.42 -20.95 -7.18
CA GLU A 104 1.73 -19.73 -7.57
C GLU A 104 2.46 -19.03 -8.72
N LYS A 105 3.78 -18.94 -8.64
CA LYS A 105 4.56 -18.29 -9.68
C LYS A 105 4.44 -19.05 -11.00
N ALA A 106 4.46 -20.38 -10.96
CA ALA A 106 4.29 -21.20 -12.14
C ALA A 106 2.92 -21.00 -12.78
N SER A 107 1.86 -20.89 -11.96
CA SER A 107 0.50 -20.71 -12.48
C SER A 107 0.29 -19.36 -13.16
N ARG A 108 1.11 -18.35 -12.85
CA ARG A 108 1.04 -17.05 -13.49
C ARG A 108 1.83 -16.96 -14.79
N SER A 109 2.52 -18.04 -15.15
CA SER A 109 3.30 -18.11 -16.40
C SER A 109 4.39 -17.03 -16.51
N GLU A 110 5.02 -16.73 -15.42
CA GLU A 110 6.12 -15.75 -15.39
C GLU A 110 7.46 -16.38 -15.61
#